data_5832dba1850eda4662d46ec0831f8b01
#
_entry.id   5832dba1850eda4662d46ec0831f8b01
#
_cell.length_a   1.000
_cell.length_b   1.000
_cell.length_c   1.000
_cell.angle_alpha   90.00
_cell.angle_beta   90.00
_cell.angle_gamma   90.00
#
_symmetry.space_group_name_H-M   'P 1'
#
loop_
_entity.id
_entity.type
_entity.pdbx_description
1 polymer ?
#
loop_
_entity_poly.entity_id
_entity_poly.type
_entity_poly.pdbx_seq_one_letter_code
_entity_poly.pdbx_strand_id
1 'polypeptide(L)'
;RGQSHAIVHSYMAHHQAMSLISLAYLLLDKPMQKLFESEPQFKATLLLLQERIPKATSFFAHTTDLADINYVAVGGEVRIIKTPTTSIPEIQLLSNGRYHLMISNSGAGYSRWKDLAVTRWREDVTCGQWGSFCYIKDLKNDMYWSNTFQPTLKHSEKYEVVYSQGRIDFSATHNELLTHTEIVVSPEDDMEMRRVRITNYSGIHRTIEITSYVEVV
;
A
#
# COMPACT_ATOMS: atom_id res chain seq x y z
N ARG A 1 -40.49 30.36 3.65
CA ARG A 1 -40.02 29.78 2.39
C ARG A 1 -38.49 29.77 2.45
N GLY A 2 -37.89 28.60 2.73
CA GLY A 2 -36.46 28.47 2.87
C GLY A 2 -35.75 28.71 1.53
N GLN A 3 -34.68 29.50 1.53
CA GLN A 3 -33.79 29.63 0.40
C GLN A 3 -33.10 28.27 0.18
N SER A 4 -33.22 27.72 -1.03
CA SER A 4 -32.60 26.45 -1.39
C SER A 4 -31.07 26.55 -1.60
N HIS A 5 -30.51 27.75 -1.56
CA HIS A 5 -29.10 28.02 -1.83
C HIS A 5 -28.57 29.09 -0.86
N ALA A 6 -27.39 28.84 -0.32
CA ALA A 6 -26.62 29.81 0.42
C ALA A 6 -25.33 30.12 -0.36
N ILE A 7 -25.06 31.39 -0.62
CA ILE A 7 -23.81 31.85 -1.22
C ILE A 7 -22.84 32.12 -0.08
N VAL A 8 -21.78 31.33 -0.03
CA VAL A 8 -20.69 31.52 0.94
C VAL A 8 -19.59 32.33 0.28
N HIS A 9 -19.39 33.57 0.74
CA HIS A 9 -18.28 34.40 0.30
C HIS A 9 -17.02 34.02 1.08
N SER A 10 -16.15 33.22 0.47
CA SER A 10 -14.88 32.84 1.06
C SER A 10 -13.77 32.95 0.00
N TYR A 11 -12.61 33.45 0.43
CA TYR A 11 -11.40 33.54 -0.40
C TYR A 11 -10.37 32.56 0.17
N MET A 12 -10.07 31.52 -0.61
CA MET A 12 -9.06 30.56 -0.22
C MET A 12 -7.71 30.93 -0.82
N ALA A 13 -6.70 31.10 0.03
CA ALA A 13 -5.37 31.55 -0.39
C ALA A 13 -4.75 30.65 -1.47
N HIS A 14 -4.98 29.33 -1.38
CA HIS A 14 -4.47 28.38 -2.39
C HIS A 14 -5.13 28.58 -3.77
N HIS A 15 -6.41 28.92 -3.85
CA HIS A 15 -7.05 29.21 -5.15
C HIS A 15 -6.45 30.48 -5.79
N GLN A 16 -6.14 31.50 -4.98
CA GLN A 16 -5.48 32.70 -5.49
C GLN A 16 -4.06 32.39 -5.96
N ALA A 17 -3.32 31.59 -5.18
CA ALA A 17 -1.98 31.14 -5.55
C ALA A 17 -1.99 30.31 -6.86
N MET A 18 -2.93 29.39 -7.03
CA MET A 18 -3.10 28.61 -8.27
C MET A 18 -3.37 29.52 -9.47
N SER A 19 -4.24 30.53 -9.30
CA SER A 19 -4.53 31.51 -10.36
C SER A 19 -3.29 32.33 -10.75
N LEU A 20 -2.52 32.80 -9.77
CA LEU A 20 -1.28 33.54 -10.00
C LEU A 20 -0.22 32.65 -10.68
N ILE A 21 -0.05 31.41 -10.24
CA ILE A 21 0.90 30.47 -10.85
C ILE A 21 0.50 30.15 -12.29
N SER A 22 -0.79 29.99 -12.57
CA SER A 22 -1.29 29.76 -13.93
C SER A 22 -1.06 30.98 -14.84
N LEU A 23 -1.25 32.16 -14.30
CA LEU A 23 -0.95 33.40 -15.03
C LEU A 23 0.57 33.55 -15.30
N ALA A 24 1.39 33.25 -14.29
CA ALA A 24 2.86 33.27 -14.43
C ALA A 24 3.31 32.19 -15.45
N TYR A 25 2.67 31.04 -15.49
CA TYR A 25 2.93 29.99 -16.49
C TYR A 25 2.74 30.51 -17.92
N LEU A 26 1.66 31.28 -18.16
CA LEU A 26 1.36 31.82 -19.49
C LEU A 26 2.23 33.01 -19.87
N LEU A 27 2.47 33.93 -18.93
CA LEU A 27 3.13 35.19 -19.23
C LEU A 27 4.66 35.14 -19.16
N LEU A 28 5.22 34.29 -18.29
CA LEU A 28 6.66 34.25 -18.00
C LEU A 28 7.33 32.97 -18.52
N ASP A 29 6.70 32.26 -19.44
CA ASP A 29 7.25 31.04 -20.03
C ASP A 29 7.67 29.98 -18.99
N LYS A 30 6.71 29.52 -18.19
CA LYS A 30 6.84 28.37 -17.26
C LYS A 30 7.94 28.53 -16.20
N PRO A 31 8.01 29.64 -15.44
CA PRO A 31 9.13 29.89 -14.56
C PRO A 31 9.30 28.87 -13.46
N MET A 32 8.19 28.36 -12.91
CA MET A 32 8.22 27.35 -11.84
C MET A 32 8.74 26.00 -12.33
N GLN A 33 8.35 25.59 -13.54
CA GLN A 33 8.85 24.35 -14.17
C GLN A 33 10.34 24.45 -14.46
N LYS A 34 10.80 25.61 -15.00
CA LYS A 34 12.24 25.84 -15.24
C LYS A 34 13.04 25.82 -13.95
N LEU A 35 12.50 26.37 -12.87
CA LEU A 35 13.13 26.32 -11.55
C LEU A 35 13.22 24.89 -11.02
N PHE A 36 12.16 24.12 -11.15
CA PHE A 36 12.12 22.69 -10.77
C PHE A 36 13.13 21.87 -11.58
N GLU A 37 13.19 22.07 -12.89
CA GLU A 37 14.10 21.37 -13.80
C GLU A 37 15.56 21.80 -13.65
N SER A 38 15.84 22.93 -12.98
CA SER A 38 17.22 23.36 -12.72
C SER A 38 17.93 22.50 -11.70
N GLU A 39 17.17 21.79 -10.84
CA GLU A 39 17.73 20.85 -9.88
C GLU A 39 17.98 19.49 -10.56
N PRO A 40 19.26 18.99 -10.59
CA PRO A 40 19.59 17.76 -11.31
C PRO A 40 18.80 16.53 -10.89
N GLN A 41 18.46 16.40 -9.60
CA GLN A 41 17.66 15.28 -9.09
C GLN A 41 16.24 15.30 -9.64
N PHE A 42 15.61 16.46 -9.71
CA PHE A 42 14.27 16.61 -10.27
C PHE A 42 14.26 16.48 -11.79
N LYS A 43 15.31 16.96 -12.46
CA LYS A 43 15.45 16.79 -13.91
C LYS A 43 15.47 15.31 -14.31
N ALA A 44 16.07 14.44 -13.52
CA ALA A 44 16.06 13.00 -13.76
C ALA A 44 14.64 12.40 -13.69
N THR A 45 13.74 12.97 -12.89
CA THR A 45 12.34 12.50 -12.77
C THR A 45 11.48 12.83 -13.99
N LEU A 46 11.89 13.78 -14.85
CA LEU A 46 11.15 14.12 -16.07
C LEU A 46 11.01 12.94 -17.03
N LEU A 47 11.99 12.04 -17.04
CA LEU A 47 11.93 10.81 -17.83
C LEU A 47 10.77 9.92 -17.39
N LEU A 48 10.49 9.84 -16.09
CA LEU A 48 9.38 9.06 -15.53
C LEU A 48 8.02 9.62 -15.96
N LEU A 49 7.89 10.93 -16.13
CA LEU A 49 6.66 11.56 -16.61
C LEU A 49 6.40 11.30 -18.10
N GLN A 50 7.43 10.91 -18.87
CA GLN A 50 7.31 10.56 -20.29
C GLN A 50 7.12 9.06 -20.51
N GLU A 51 7.34 8.26 -19.48
CA GLU A 51 7.21 6.82 -19.55
C GLU A 51 5.75 6.42 -19.78
N ARG A 52 5.49 5.84 -20.94
CA ARG A 52 4.18 5.24 -21.23
C ARG A 52 4.19 3.83 -20.64
N ILE A 53 3.30 3.57 -19.71
CA ILE A 53 3.08 2.21 -19.21
C ILE A 53 2.73 1.33 -20.42
N PRO A 54 3.51 0.28 -20.73
CA PRO A 54 3.21 -0.62 -21.83
C PRO A 54 1.83 -1.23 -21.63
N LYS A 55 0.95 -1.12 -22.63
CA LYS A 55 -0.40 -1.73 -22.58
C LYS A 55 -0.38 -3.26 -22.75
N ALA A 56 0.79 -3.85 -22.96
CA ALA A 56 0.98 -5.28 -23.05
C ALA A 56 2.12 -5.69 -22.12
N THR A 57 1.81 -6.40 -21.06
CA THR A 57 2.77 -7.15 -20.27
C THR A 57 3.13 -8.42 -21.05
N SER A 58 4.41 -8.67 -21.27
CA SER A 58 4.87 -9.95 -21.78
C SER A 58 4.41 -11.06 -20.82
N PHE A 59 3.70 -12.04 -21.34
CA PHE A 59 3.28 -13.21 -20.60
C PHE A 59 4.51 -14.02 -20.18
N PHE A 60 4.78 -14.09 -18.89
CA PHE A 60 5.63 -15.11 -18.32
C PHE A 60 4.74 -16.30 -17.96
N ALA A 61 4.90 -17.40 -18.69
CA ALA A 61 4.26 -18.67 -18.34
C ALA A 61 4.83 -19.14 -16.99
N HIS A 62 4.02 -19.15 -15.95
CA HIS A 62 4.36 -19.79 -14.69
C HIS A 62 4.11 -21.28 -14.80
N THR A 63 5.18 -22.08 -14.84
CA THR A 63 5.09 -23.50 -14.52
C THR A 63 4.90 -23.63 -13.01
N THR A 64 3.74 -24.17 -12.61
CA THR A 64 3.41 -24.49 -11.23
C THR A 64 4.16 -25.75 -10.80
N ASP A 65 5.28 -25.60 -10.11
CA ASP A 65 5.80 -26.62 -9.22
C ASP A 65 6.07 -25.99 -7.85
N LEU A 66 5.23 -26.35 -6.91
CA LEU A 66 5.25 -25.93 -5.52
C LEU A 66 6.19 -26.82 -4.72
N ALA A 67 7.47 -26.72 -4.95
CA ALA A 67 8.48 -27.25 -4.03
C ALA A 67 9.68 -26.32 -4.03
N ASP A 68 10.02 -25.81 -2.86
CA ASP A 68 11.24 -25.05 -2.56
C ASP A 68 11.50 -23.81 -3.43
N ILE A 69 10.81 -22.71 -3.13
CA ILE A 69 11.16 -21.40 -3.67
C ILE A 69 12.40 -20.90 -2.93
N ASN A 70 13.57 -21.35 -3.40
CA ASN A 70 14.79 -20.57 -3.25
C ASN A 70 14.56 -19.26 -4.02
N TYR A 71 14.64 -18.12 -3.32
CA TYR A 71 14.59 -16.79 -3.94
C TYR A 71 15.76 -16.65 -4.93
N VAL A 72 15.54 -17.04 -6.17
CA VAL A 72 16.43 -16.63 -7.26
C VAL A 72 16.01 -15.21 -7.61
N ALA A 73 16.80 -14.25 -7.17
CA ALA A 73 16.65 -12.84 -7.53
C ALA A 73 16.83 -12.69 -9.06
N VAL A 74 15.73 -12.77 -9.79
CA VAL A 74 15.71 -12.32 -11.17
C VAL A 74 15.54 -10.81 -11.14
N GLY A 75 16.67 -10.08 -11.04
CA GLY A 75 16.80 -8.68 -11.42
C GLY A 75 15.98 -7.60 -10.69
N GLY A 76 15.16 -7.94 -9.68
CA GLY A 76 14.37 -6.98 -8.92
C GLY A 76 14.98 -6.69 -7.55
N GLU A 77 15.06 -5.41 -7.19
CA GLU A 77 15.52 -4.99 -5.88
C GLU A 77 14.53 -5.45 -4.80
N VAL A 78 15.01 -6.32 -3.88
CA VAL A 78 14.23 -6.76 -2.71
C VAL A 78 14.49 -5.79 -1.58
N ARG A 79 13.43 -5.18 -1.04
CA ARG A 79 13.50 -4.29 0.13
C ARG A 79 13.00 -5.03 1.37
N ILE A 80 13.82 -5.07 2.42
CA ILE A 80 13.49 -5.70 3.70
C ILE A 80 13.38 -4.63 4.76
N ILE A 81 12.22 -4.54 5.40
CA ILE A 81 11.91 -3.55 6.42
C ILE A 81 11.56 -4.29 7.72
N LYS A 82 12.30 -4.00 8.78
CA LYS A 82 12.19 -4.72 10.07
C LYS A 82 11.41 -3.97 11.15
N THR A 83 10.77 -2.85 10.78
CA THR A 83 9.93 -2.07 11.69
C THR A 83 8.67 -1.59 11.00
N PRO A 84 7.51 -1.64 11.66
CA PRO A 84 6.29 -1.06 11.12
C PRO A 84 6.26 0.47 11.23
N THR A 85 7.10 1.06 12.11
CA THR A 85 7.10 2.48 12.46
C THR A 85 8.35 3.15 11.90
N THR A 86 8.35 3.44 10.61
CA THR A 86 9.38 4.25 9.95
C THR A 86 8.99 5.73 10.00
N SER A 87 9.97 6.64 9.99
CA SER A 87 9.72 8.09 9.99
C SER A 87 8.95 8.55 8.75
N ILE A 88 9.17 7.88 7.63
CA ILE A 88 8.41 8.02 6.38
C ILE A 88 7.86 6.63 6.06
N PRO A 89 6.56 6.48 5.77
CA PRO A 89 6.00 5.19 5.40
C PRO A 89 6.68 4.64 4.14
N GLU A 90 7.16 3.41 4.25
CA GLU A 90 7.66 2.66 3.10
C GLU A 90 6.47 2.01 2.40
N ILE A 91 6.31 2.21 1.11
CA ILE A 91 5.18 1.69 0.36
C ILE A 91 5.62 0.73 -0.76
N GLN A 92 4.72 -0.17 -1.12
CA GLN A 92 4.81 -1.00 -2.32
C GLN A 92 3.53 -0.86 -3.13
N LEU A 93 3.71 -0.77 -4.45
CA LEU A 93 2.62 -0.75 -5.42
C LEU A 93 2.62 -2.08 -6.18
N LEU A 94 1.48 -2.75 -6.21
CA LEU A 94 1.24 -3.92 -7.07
C LEU A 94 0.15 -3.59 -8.07
N SER A 95 0.33 -3.99 -9.32
CA SER A 95 -0.64 -3.69 -10.36
C SER A 95 -0.53 -4.67 -11.53
N ASN A 96 -1.67 -4.99 -12.13
CA ASN A 96 -1.77 -5.67 -13.43
C ASN A 96 -2.19 -4.71 -14.57
N GLY A 97 -2.14 -3.38 -14.32
CA GLY A 97 -2.58 -2.35 -15.27
C GLY A 97 -4.07 -2.00 -15.19
N ARG A 98 -4.89 -2.77 -14.49
CA ARG A 98 -6.32 -2.53 -14.27
C ARG A 98 -6.70 -2.53 -12.79
N TYR A 99 -6.14 -3.46 -12.03
CA TYR A 99 -6.27 -3.54 -10.58
C TYR A 99 -4.99 -3.07 -9.92
N HIS A 100 -5.11 -2.18 -8.96
CA HIS A 100 -3.99 -1.52 -8.30
C HIS A 100 -4.12 -1.66 -6.79
N LEU A 101 -3.04 -2.05 -6.15
CA LEU A 101 -2.91 -2.13 -4.70
C LEU A 101 -1.74 -1.26 -4.25
N MET A 102 -1.97 -0.37 -3.30
CA MET A 102 -0.93 0.30 -2.54
C MET A 102 -0.96 -0.21 -1.10
N ILE A 103 0.18 -0.55 -0.55
CA ILE A 103 0.29 -0.98 0.85
C ILE A 103 1.58 -0.46 1.47
N SER A 104 1.48 -0.01 2.72
CA SER A 104 2.61 0.48 3.50
C SER A 104 3.25 -0.63 4.33
N ASN A 105 4.46 -0.37 4.83
CA ASN A 105 5.17 -1.28 5.73
C ASN A 105 4.43 -1.55 7.06
N SER A 106 3.47 -0.73 7.44
CA SER A 106 2.58 -0.97 8.58
C SER A 106 1.35 -1.80 8.25
N GLY A 107 1.07 -2.04 6.96
CA GLY A 107 -0.08 -2.81 6.47
C GLY A 107 -1.29 -1.96 6.05
N ALA A 108 -1.24 -0.66 6.23
CA ALA A 108 -2.27 0.24 5.71
C ALA A 108 -2.18 0.36 4.18
N GLY A 109 -3.31 0.53 3.52
CA GLY A 109 -3.31 0.65 2.08
C GLY A 109 -4.70 0.76 1.48
N TYR A 110 -4.75 0.74 0.15
CA TYR A 110 -6.00 0.77 -0.60
C TYR A 110 -5.90 -0.06 -1.88
N SER A 111 -7.05 -0.46 -2.37
CA SER A 111 -7.21 -1.14 -3.66
C SER A 111 -8.10 -0.32 -4.57
N ARG A 112 -7.75 -0.28 -5.86
CA ARG A 112 -8.51 0.41 -6.91
C ARG A 112 -8.64 -0.51 -8.12
N TRP A 113 -9.78 -0.41 -8.80
CA TRP A 113 -10.00 -1.03 -10.09
C TRP A 113 -10.24 0.05 -11.13
N LYS A 114 -9.29 0.21 -12.07
CA LYS A 114 -9.26 1.35 -13.00
C LYS A 114 -9.36 2.68 -12.23
N ASP A 115 -10.39 3.48 -12.48
CA ASP A 115 -10.62 4.76 -11.82
C ASP A 115 -11.51 4.66 -10.56
N LEU A 116 -12.01 3.44 -10.24
CA LEU A 116 -12.89 3.22 -9.10
C LEU A 116 -12.10 2.79 -7.86
N ALA A 117 -12.40 3.40 -6.73
CA ALA A 117 -11.93 2.91 -5.44
C ALA A 117 -12.69 1.61 -5.10
N VAL A 118 -11.96 0.56 -4.71
CA VAL A 118 -12.53 -0.70 -4.22
C VAL A 118 -12.61 -0.69 -2.70
N THR A 119 -11.53 -0.23 -2.06
CA THR A 119 -11.49 -0.06 -0.62
C THR A 119 -11.41 1.42 -0.27
N ARG A 120 -11.98 1.77 0.89
CA ARG A 120 -11.97 3.13 1.39
C ARG A 120 -10.53 3.57 1.71
N TRP A 121 -10.21 4.80 1.31
CA TRP A 121 -8.96 5.46 1.64
C TRP A 121 -9.22 6.93 2.00
N ARG A 122 -8.50 7.40 3.02
CA ARG A 122 -8.41 8.84 3.33
C ARG A 122 -6.95 9.22 3.43
N GLU A 123 -6.61 10.35 2.85
CA GLU A 123 -5.25 10.90 2.87
C GLU A 123 -4.97 11.56 4.23
N ASP A 124 -4.96 10.76 5.27
CA ASP A 124 -4.55 11.19 6.60
C ASP A 124 -3.27 10.44 6.98
N VAL A 125 -2.14 11.12 6.89
CA VAL A 125 -0.82 10.56 7.22
C VAL A 125 -0.66 10.19 8.69
N THR A 126 -1.56 10.66 9.56
CA THR A 126 -1.55 10.35 10.99
C THR A 126 -2.33 9.10 11.35
N CYS A 127 -3.21 8.62 10.46
CA CYS A 127 -4.13 7.52 10.69
C CYS A 127 -4.00 6.46 9.58
N GLY A 128 -3.09 5.52 9.73
CA GLY A 128 -2.87 4.42 8.77
C GLY A 128 -3.81 3.22 8.95
N GLN A 129 -5.07 3.43 9.34
CA GLN A 129 -6.01 2.34 9.65
C GLN A 129 -6.88 1.87 8.47
N TRP A 130 -6.61 2.37 7.27
CA TRP A 130 -7.33 2.00 6.05
C TRP A 130 -6.69 0.79 5.37
N GLY A 131 -7.51 -0.13 4.86
CA GLY A 131 -7.04 -1.31 4.14
C GLY A 131 -7.89 -2.54 4.37
N SER A 132 -7.35 -3.69 3.97
CA SER A 132 -7.90 -5.01 4.26
C SER A 132 -7.05 -5.68 5.31
N PHE A 133 -7.65 -6.17 6.37
CA PHE A 133 -6.97 -6.74 7.52
C PHE A 133 -7.51 -8.11 7.87
N CYS A 134 -6.71 -8.89 8.57
CA CYS A 134 -7.12 -10.13 9.19
C CYS A 134 -6.80 -10.03 10.69
N TYR A 135 -7.83 -10.04 11.51
CA TYR A 135 -7.67 -10.07 12.96
C TYR A 135 -7.51 -11.51 13.43
N ILE A 136 -6.62 -11.70 14.36
CA ILE A 136 -6.30 -13.00 14.95
C ILE A 136 -6.48 -12.86 16.45
N LYS A 137 -7.30 -13.70 17.04
CA LYS A 137 -7.55 -13.73 18.48
C LYS A 137 -7.17 -15.09 19.06
N ASP A 138 -6.34 -15.08 20.08
CA ASP A 138 -6.03 -16.27 20.89
C ASP A 138 -7.09 -16.40 21.99
N LEU A 139 -7.91 -17.40 21.90
CA LEU A 139 -9.03 -17.60 22.82
C LEU A 139 -8.59 -18.00 24.24
N LYS A 140 -7.37 -18.51 24.39
CA LYS A 140 -6.85 -18.90 25.71
C LYS A 140 -6.46 -17.70 26.56
N ASN A 141 -5.84 -16.70 25.92
CA ASN A 141 -5.26 -15.54 26.62
C ASN A 141 -6.10 -14.27 26.40
N ASP A 142 -7.17 -14.34 25.63
CA ASP A 142 -8.01 -13.21 25.18
C ASP A 142 -7.21 -12.10 24.50
N MET A 143 -6.05 -12.43 23.98
CA MET A 143 -5.19 -11.49 23.23
C MET A 143 -5.58 -11.50 21.77
N TYR A 144 -5.56 -10.30 21.16
CA TYR A 144 -5.82 -10.15 19.74
C TYR A 144 -4.80 -9.20 19.09
N TRP A 145 -4.53 -9.43 17.81
CA TRP A 145 -3.68 -8.60 16.95
C TRP A 145 -4.17 -8.70 15.50
N SER A 146 -3.56 -7.97 14.60
CA SER A 146 -3.80 -8.07 13.17
C SER A 146 -2.63 -8.76 12.45
N ASN A 147 -2.90 -9.30 11.29
CA ASN A 147 -1.89 -9.94 10.44
C ASN A 147 -0.76 -8.98 9.98
N THR A 148 -0.96 -7.67 10.16
CA THR A 148 0.00 -6.59 9.98
C THR A 148 -0.01 -5.72 11.24
N PHE A 149 0.81 -4.68 11.31
CA PHE A 149 0.83 -3.79 12.47
C PHE A 149 -0.47 -2.97 12.61
N GLN A 150 -0.96 -2.43 11.49
CA GLN A 150 -2.26 -1.78 11.43
C GLN A 150 -3.40 -2.82 11.40
N PRO A 151 -4.61 -2.50 11.88
CA PRO A 151 -5.01 -1.28 12.57
C PRO A 151 -4.86 -1.39 14.10
N THR A 152 -4.44 -2.55 14.63
CA THR A 152 -4.42 -2.80 16.09
C THR A 152 -3.24 -2.14 16.80
N LEU A 153 -2.22 -1.70 16.07
CA LEU A 153 -0.99 -1.09 16.59
C LEU A 153 -0.27 -1.97 17.63
N LYS A 154 -0.48 -3.28 17.57
CA LYS A 154 0.17 -4.22 18.49
C LYS A 154 1.59 -4.52 18.02
N HIS A 155 2.55 -4.17 18.86
CA HIS A 155 3.94 -4.54 18.61
C HIS A 155 4.12 -6.05 18.70
N SER A 156 4.80 -6.60 17.74
CA SER A 156 5.21 -8.00 17.69
C SER A 156 6.63 -8.17 18.24
N GLU A 157 6.97 -9.37 18.67
CA GLU A 157 8.32 -9.74 19.10
C GLU A 157 9.33 -9.67 17.94
N LYS A 158 8.85 -10.05 16.76
CA LYS A 158 9.59 -9.95 15.49
C LYS A 158 8.66 -9.41 14.43
N TYR A 159 9.14 -8.45 13.64
CA TYR A 159 8.42 -7.87 12.53
C TYR A 159 9.32 -7.76 11.32
N GLU A 160 8.84 -8.21 10.18
CA GLU A 160 9.55 -8.08 8.92
C GLU A 160 8.56 -7.92 7.78
N VAL A 161 8.87 -7.02 6.87
CA VAL A 161 8.16 -6.86 5.60
C VAL A 161 9.18 -7.00 4.49
N VAL A 162 8.87 -7.83 3.51
CA VAL A 162 9.67 -8.03 2.32
C VAL A 162 8.88 -7.56 1.11
N TYR A 163 9.39 -6.54 0.44
CA TYR A 163 8.88 -6.06 -0.82
C TYR A 163 9.70 -6.64 -1.96
N SER A 164 9.07 -7.41 -2.80
CA SER A 164 9.64 -7.99 -4.00
C SER A 164 8.80 -7.64 -5.23
N GLN A 165 9.33 -7.90 -6.40
CA GLN A 165 8.59 -7.67 -7.63
C GLN A 165 7.33 -8.53 -7.68
N GLY A 166 6.16 -7.87 -7.71
CA GLY A 166 4.85 -8.51 -7.80
C GLY A 166 4.33 -9.15 -6.50
N ARG A 167 5.05 -9.04 -5.37
CA ARG A 167 4.68 -9.69 -4.12
C ARG A 167 5.10 -8.87 -2.89
N ILE A 168 4.31 -8.96 -1.86
CA ILE A 168 4.58 -8.40 -0.54
C ILE A 168 4.40 -9.50 0.50
N ASP A 169 5.36 -9.62 1.41
CA ASP A 169 5.35 -10.56 2.51
C ASP A 169 5.44 -9.83 3.83
N PHE A 170 4.49 -10.07 4.73
CA PHE A 170 4.53 -9.63 6.12
C PHE A 170 4.78 -10.83 7.02
N SER A 171 5.69 -10.70 7.97
CA SER A 171 5.95 -11.69 9.01
C SER A 171 5.93 -11.01 10.37
N ALA A 172 5.07 -11.48 11.27
CA ALA A 172 4.98 -10.95 12.63
C ALA A 172 4.80 -12.09 13.63
N THR A 173 5.52 -12.04 14.75
CA THR A 173 5.40 -13.03 15.82
C THR A 173 4.76 -12.39 17.03
N HIS A 174 3.68 -12.98 17.51
CA HIS A 174 2.98 -12.57 18.72
C HIS A 174 2.78 -13.82 19.59
N ASN A 175 3.31 -13.80 20.79
CA ASN A 175 3.10 -14.86 21.78
C ASN A 175 3.37 -16.27 21.21
N GLU A 176 4.54 -16.43 20.56
CA GLU A 176 5.00 -17.66 19.89
C GLU A 176 4.14 -18.15 18.70
N LEU A 177 3.20 -17.32 18.25
CA LEU A 177 2.45 -17.52 17.00
C LEU A 177 3.05 -16.65 15.91
N LEU A 178 3.64 -17.27 14.89
CA LEU A 178 4.10 -16.57 13.69
C LEU A 178 2.94 -16.43 12.71
N THR A 179 2.64 -15.21 12.35
CA THR A 179 1.72 -14.89 11.26
C THR A 179 2.53 -14.48 10.04
N HIS A 180 2.37 -15.19 8.93
CA HIS A 180 2.97 -14.85 7.65
C HIS A 180 1.86 -14.55 6.65
N THR A 181 1.89 -13.36 6.06
CA THR A 181 0.90 -12.89 5.08
C THR A 181 1.56 -12.58 3.77
N GLU A 182 1.18 -13.27 2.72
CA GLU A 182 1.61 -13.02 1.35
C GLU A 182 0.51 -12.27 0.61
N ILE A 183 0.88 -11.24 -0.13
CA ILE A 183 -0.05 -10.40 -0.89
C ILE A 183 0.44 -10.29 -2.33
N VAL A 184 -0.44 -10.58 -3.28
CA VAL A 184 -0.18 -10.48 -4.71
C VAL A 184 -1.40 -9.91 -5.43
N VAL A 185 -1.17 -9.27 -6.57
CA VAL A 185 -2.22 -8.92 -7.53
C VAL A 185 -2.14 -9.91 -8.68
N SER A 186 -3.27 -10.48 -9.07
CA SER A 186 -3.33 -11.43 -10.19
C SER A 186 -2.90 -10.73 -11.49
N PRO A 187 -2.03 -11.34 -12.30
CA PRO A 187 -1.67 -10.79 -13.60
C PRO A 187 -2.81 -10.89 -14.64
N GLU A 188 -3.72 -11.85 -14.47
CA GLU A 188 -4.79 -12.15 -15.43
C GLU A 188 -6.13 -11.54 -15.01
N ASP A 189 -6.47 -11.65 -13.73
CA ASP A 189 -7.75 -11.24 -13.16
C ASP A 189 -7.63 -9.93 -12.36
N ASP A 190 -8.71 -9.18 -12.31
CA ASP A 190 -8.78 -7.91 -11.58
C ASP A 190 -9.05 -8.17 -10.09
N MET A 191 -8.10 -8.83 -9.42
CA MET A 191 -8.20 -9.19 -8.00
C MET A 191 -6.85 -9.17 -7.31
N GLU A 192 -6.88 -8.99 -5.99
CA GLU A 192 -5.77 -9.26 -5.09
C GLU A 192 -6.00 -10.56 -4.33
N MET A 193 -4.93 -11.25 -4.00
CA MET A 193 -4.95 -12.44 -3.18
C MET A 193 -4.08 -12.23 -1.93
N ARG A 194 -4.62 -12.57 -0.78
CA ARG A 194 -3.93 -12.52 0.51
C ARG A 194 -3.95 -13.90 1.15
N ARG A 195 -2.78 -14.49 1.31
CA ARG A 195 -2.61 -15.78 1.97
C ARG A 195 -2.05 -15.57 3.37
N VAL A 196 -2.82 -15.88 4.39
CA VAL A 196 -2.39 -15.82 5.79
C VAL A 196 -2.07 -17.24 6.27
N ARG A 197 -0.83 -17.44 6.73
CA ARG A 197 -0.36 -18.66 7.36
C ARG A 197 -0.02 -18.38 8.81
N ILE A 198 -0.54 -19.21 9.71
CA ILE A 198 -0.25 -19.10 11.14
C ILE A 198 0.51 -20.36 11.57
N THR A 199 1.67 -20.15 12.17
CA THR A 199 2.51 -21.24 12.68
C THR A 199 2.63 -21.11 14.19
N ASN A 200 2.32 -22.19 14.90
CA ASN A 200 2.42 -22.24 16.35
C ASN A 200 3.77 -22.83 16.78
N TYR A 201 4.59 -22.03 17.45
CA TYR A 201 5.87 -22.44 18.02
C TYR A 201 5.82 -22.69 19.53
N SER A 202 4.66 -22.51 20.18
CA SER A 202 4.55 -22.58 21.64
C SER A 202 4.62 -24.02 22.23
N GLY A 203 4.65 -25.04 21.39
CA GLY A 203 4.64 -26.44 21.85
C GLY A 203 3.35 -26.89 22.52
N ILE A 204 2.33 -26.02 22.67
CA ILE A 204 1.02 -26.32 23.26
C ILE A 204 -0.09 -26.08 22.24
N HIS A 205 -1.20 -26.77 22.43
CA HIS A 205 -2.38 -26.55 21.59
C HIS A 205 -2.97 -25.16 21.83
N ARG A 206 -3.23 -24.41 20.75
CA ARG A 206 -3.82 -23.08 20.77
C ARG A 206 -5.09 -23.07 19.94
N THR A 207 -6.12 -22.44 20.46
CA THR A 207 -7.37 -22.18 19.73
C THR A 207 -7.41 -20.71 19.36
N ILE A 208 -7.49 -20.44 18.08
CA ILE A 208 -7.47 -19.08 17.53
C ILE A 208 -8.76 -18.81 16.74
N GLU A 209 -9.23 -17.60 16.80
CA GLU A 209 -10.29 -17.05 15.97
C GLU A 209 -9.69 -16.10 14.93
N ILE A 210 -10.15 -16.20 13.69
CA ILE A 210 -9.67 -15.39 12.58
C ILE A 210 -10.87 -14.65 11.99
N THR A 211 -10.74 -13.31 11.87
CA THR A 211 -11.76 -12.43 11.29
C THR A 211 -11.16 -11.57 10.21
N SER A 212 -11.65 -11.70 8.98
CA SER A 212 -11.28 -10.79 7.89
C SER A 212 -12.10 -9.50 7.96
N TYR A 213 -11.47 -8.38 7.64
CA TYR A 213 -12.11 -7.06 7.62
C TYR A 213 -11.68 -6.27 6.40
N VAL A 214 -12.64 -5.61 5.76
CA VAL A 214 -12.42 -4.68 4.67
C VAL A 214 -13.54 -3.64 4.66
N GLU A 215 -13.20 -2.38 4.41
CA GLU A 215 -14.18 -1.34 4.09
C GLU A 215 -14.25 -1.17 2.57
N VAL A 216 -15.36 -1.58 2.00
CA VAL A 216 -15.68 -1.40 0.59
C VAL A 216 -16.30 -0.01 0.39
N VAL A 217 -16.02 0.63 -0.76
CA VAL A 217 -16.58 1.93 -1.14
C VAL A 217 -17.85 1.76 -1.96
#